data_d7902224f549dfa26fa491a258e9daf5
#
_entry.id   d7902224f549dfa26fa491a258e9daf5
#
_cell.length_a   1.000
_cell.length_b   1.000
_cell.length_c   1.000
_cell.angle_alpha   90.00
_cell.angle_beta   90.00
_cell.angle_gamma   90.00
#
_symmetry.space_group_name_H-M   'P 1'
#
loop_
_entity.id
_entity.type
_entity.pdbx_description
1 polymer ?
#
loop_
_entity_poly.entity_id
_entity_poly.type
_entity_poly.pdbx_seq_one_letter_code
_entity_poly.pdbx_strand_id
1 'polypeptide(L)'
;MFTDYALARFDLECPDRAILPPVPLPLKTETMQQIFQQHRRGDSAESLAQRYCMTSTRICSVIRGMRAAWIMELPLNCMGSEQFARLRSKKREREILQPPPEGDLAIKTLHVPSGVPGYLASLHDVPLLTQEQETHLFRKLNYLKYKTSRLRDTLDVDRPERCLMNQIEILYDELVATKNQIIRSNLRLVVSIAKRYVGSAVDFFELVSDGNISLIRAVEKFDVSRGNRFSTYASWAIMKNYARTISDLLRRQGRFRTNHSETFDTVEDDCVDQSELESAQIQRGSHVEKILKQLDERERQIVTLRFGLTRGQKPLTLKQVGVTMGVSKERVRQILCRAMGKLKRLLRNTKSSSPYEE
;
A
#
# COMPACT_ATOMS: atom_id res chain seq x y z
N MET A 1 12.77 -13.63 3.31
CA MET A 1 13.68 -13.91 2.20
C MET A 1 13.75 -12.69 1.30
N PHE A 2 14.41 -11.63 1.79
CA PHE A 2 14.77 -10.43 1.00
C PHE A 2 16.18 -10.05 1.42
N THR A 3 17.10 -10.95 1.19
CA THR A 3 18.52 -10.72 1.46
C THR A 3 19.28 -11.03 0.19
N ASP A 4 20.20 -10.13 -0.11
CA ASP A 4 21.33 -10.31 -1.01
C ASP A 4 21.06 -10.31 -2.52
N TYR A 5 20.64 -9.13 -3.03
CA TYR A 5 21.10 -8.71 -4.34
C TYR A 5 22.24 -7.69 -4.17
N ALA A 6 23.32 -8.14 -3.55
CA ALA A 6 24.61 -7.50 -3.76
C ALA A 6 24.99 -7.78 -5.22
N LEU A 7 24.85 -6.77 -6.06
CA LEU A 7 25.38 -6.81 -7.43
C LEU A 7 26.87 -7.03 -7.32
N ALA A 8 27.33 -8.23 -7.65
CA ALA A 8 28.72 -8.48 -7.92
C ALA A 8 29.19 -7.42 -8.93
N ARG A 9 30.17 -6.62 -8.58
CA ARG A 9 30.82 -5.67 -9.47
C ARG A 9 31.37 -6.47 -10.65
N PHE A 10 30.71 -6.34 -11.79
CA PHE A 10 31.12 -7.01 -13.00
C PHE A 10 32.27 -6.19 -13.63
N ASP A 11 33.47 -6.45 -13.21
CA ASP A 11 34.67 -6.09 -13.98
C ASP A 11 34.80 -7.08 -15.13
N LEU A 12 34.03 -6.86 -16.17
CA LEU A 12 34.25 -7.53 -17.46
C LEU A 12 35.25 -6.68 -18.25
N GLU A 13 36.50 -7.10 -18.28
CA GLU A 13 37.46 -6.71 -19.31
C GLU A 13 36.99 -7.24 -20.67
N CYS A 14 36.01 -6.56 -21.25
CA CYS A 14 35.77 -6.70 -22.70
C CYS A 14 36.63 -5.69 -23.44
N PRO A 15 37.44 -6.08 -24.42
CA PRO A 15 38.27 -5.14 -25.16
C PRO A 15 37.37 -4.11 -25.85
N ASP A 16 37.60 -2.84 -25.51
CA ASP A 16 36.97 -1.70 -26.14
C ASP A 16 37.41 -1.64 -27.63
N ARG A 17 36.42 -1.40 -28.51
CA ARG A 17 36.55 -1.12 -29.95
C ARG A 17 36.72 -2.32 -30.91
N ALA A 18 35.81 -3.27 -30.85
CA ALA A 18 35.48 -4.02 -32.05
C ALA A 18 34.10 -3.63 -32.53
N ILE A 19 33.98 -3.06 -33.73
CA ILE A 19 32.72 -2.92 -34.45
C ILE A 19 32.22 -4.34 -34.66
N LEU A 20 31.31 -4.78 -33.82
CA LEU A 20 30.74 -6.13 -33.89
C LEU A 20 29.84 -6.21 -35.12
N PRO A 21 30.01 -7.23 -35.98
CA PRO A 21 29.11 -7.43 -37.11
C PRO A 21 27.68 -7.64 -36.65
N PRO A 22 26.68 -7.28 -37.48
CA PRO A 22 25.28 -7.45 -37.14
C PRO A 22 25.00 -8.92 -36.80
N VAL A 23 24.22 -9.14 -35.73
CA VAL A 23 23.92 -10.45 -35.14
C VAL A 23 23.30 -11.38 -36.20
N PRO A 24 23.96 -12.45 -36.65
CA PRO A 24 23.33 -13.41 -37.54
C PRO A 24 22.59 -14.46 -36.71
N LEU A 25 21.29 -14.59 -36.99
CA LEU A 25 20.27 -15.51 -36.50
C LEU A 25 19.62 -15.15 -35.13
N PRO A 26 18.29 -15.12 -35.10
CA PRO A 26 17.55 -14.80 -33.87
C PRO A 26 17.68 -15.96 -32.88
N LEU A 27 18.44 -15.75 -31.82
CA LEU A 27 18.35 -16.58 -30.64
C LEU A 27 16.92 -16.49 -30.10
N LYS A 28 16.38 -17.62 -29.66
CA LYS A 28 15.08 -17.60 -28.95
C LYS A 28 15.19 -16.68 -27.74
N THR A 29 14.18 -15.85 -27.52
CA THR A 29 14.12 -14.92 -26.37
C THR A 29 14.33 -15.61 -25.03
N GLU A 30 13.85 -16.85 -24.90
CA GLU A 30 14.05 -17.69 -23.71
C GLU A 30 15.53 -18.01 -23.43
N THR A 31 16.31 -18.34 -24.48
CA THR A 31 17.75 -18.61 -24.32
C THR A 31 18.53 -17.36 -23.96
N MET A 32 18.18 -16.21 -24.52
CA MET A 32 18.80 -14.93 -24.15
C MET A 32 18.52 -14.57 -22.70
N GLN A 33 17.28 -14.79 -22.23
CA GLN A 33 16.91 -14.59 -20.82
C GLN A 33 17.67 -15.54 -19.87
N GLN A 34 17.84 -16.82 -20.26
CA GLN A 34 18.59 -17.80 -19.47
C GLN A 34 20.07 -17.40 -19.35
N ILE A 35 20.71 -17.00 -20.46
CA ILE A 35 22.10 -16.51 -20.47
C ILE A 35 22.24 -15.30 -19.53
N PHE A 36 21.33 -14.34 -19.63
CA PHE A 36 21.36 -13.15 -18.80
C PHE A 36 21.15 -13.47 -17.30
N GLN A 37 20.22 -14.37 -16.97
CA GLN A 37 19.99 -14.81 -15.58
C GLN A 37 21.19 -15.55 -14.99
N GLN A 38 21.84 -16.45 -15.78
CA GLN A 38 23.02 -17.17 -15.33
C GLN A 38 24.20 -16.23 -15.12
N HIS A 39 24.37 -15.27 -16.01
CA HIS A 39 25.37 -14.22 -15.84
C HIS A 39 25.13 -13.39 -14.57
N ARG A 40 23.88 -13.02 -14.27
CA ARG A 40 23.54 -12.33 -13.01
C ARG A 40 23.77 -13.18 -11.76
N ARG A 41 23.79 -14.51 -11.87
CA ARG A 41 24.15 -15.43 -10.77
C ARG A 41 25.64 -15.57 -10.55
N GLY A 42 26.48 -14.99 -11.43
CA GLY A 42 27.94 -14.98 -11.30
C GLY A 42 28.67 -15.83 -12.32
N ASP A 43 27.97 -16.47 -13.29
CA ASP A 43 28.65 -17.23 -14.34
C ASP A 43 29.43 -16.28 -15.26
N SER A 44 30.70 -16.64 -15.57
CA SER A 44 31.52 -15.83 -16.47
C SER A 44 31.05 -15.93 -17.92
N ALA A 45 31.30 -14.88 -18.73
CA ALA A 45 30.96 -14.89 -20.15
C ALA A 45 31.65 -16.01 -20.93
N GLU A 46 32.83 -16.43 -20.51
CA GLU A 46 33.57 -17.53 -21.09
C GLU A 46 32.93 -18.91 -20.78
N SER A 47 32.57 -19.14 -19.56
CA SER A 47 31.84 -20.35 -19.13
C SER A 47 30.50 -20.48 -19.87
N LEU A 48 29.77 -19.37 -20.03
CA LEU A 48 28.54 -19.33 -20.81
C LEU A 48 28.78 -19.57 -22.30
N ALA A 49 29.89 -19.04 -22.86
CA ALA A 49 30.27 -19.29 -24.26
C ALA A 49 30.52 -20.77 -24.53
N GLN A 50 31.21 -21.48 -23.62
CA GLN A 50 31.41 -22.91 -23.71
C GLN A 50 30.10 -23.70 -23.59
N ARG A 51 29.25 -23.34 -22.59
CA ARG A 51 27.97 -24.02 -22.34
C ARG A 51 26.98 -23.92 -23.48
N TYR A 52 26.90 -22.74 -24.11
CA TYR A 52 25.99 -22.50 -25.23
C TYR A 52 26.64 -22.67 -26.61
N CYS A 53 27.88 -23.13 -26.70
CA CYS A 53 28.64 -23.32 -27.92
C CYS A 53 28.67 -22.07 -28.81
N MET A 54 28.87 -20.90 -28.17
CA MET A 54 28.90 -19.59 -28.83
C MET A 54 30.24 -18.88 -28.59
N THR A 55 30.53 -17.90 -29.42
CA THR A 55 31.71 -17.04 -29.20
C THR A 55 31.47 -16.13 -27.99
N SER A 56 32.52 -15.83 -27.22
CA SER A 56 32.44 -14.92 -26.08
C SER A 56 31.91 -13.54 -26.47
N THR A 57 32.30 -13.03 -27.63
CA THR A 57 31.80 -11.76 -28.18
C THR A 57 30.28 -11.75 -28.39
N ARG A 58 29.72 -12.89 -28.85
CA ARG A 58 28.27 -13.02 -29.03
C ARG A 58 27.53 -13.08 -27.71
N ILE A 59 28.05 -13.82 -26.74
CA ILE A 59 27.50 -13.84 -25.38
C ILE A 59 27.51 -12.44 -24.76
N CYS A 60 28.61 -11.71 -24.85
CA CYS A 60 28.71 -10.32 -24.37
C CYS A 60 27.71 -9.39 -25.07
N SER A 61 27.47 -9.58 -26.40
CA SER A 61 26.45 -8.81 -27.12
C SER A 61 25.04 -9.11 -26.61
N VAL A 62 24.71 -10.39 -26.38
CA VAL A 62 23.42 -10.81 -25.84
C VAL A 62 23.22 -10.23 -24.42
N ILE A 63 24.23 -10.36 -23.57
CA ILE A 63 24.17 -9.82 -22.19
C ILE A 63 23.95 -8.29 -22.24
N ARG A 64 24.66 -7.57 -23.09
CA ARG A 64 24.52 -6.12 -23.25
C ARG A 64 23.12 -5.73 -23.72
N GLY A 65 22.59 -6.42 -24.74
CA GLY A 65 21.24 -6.16 -25.23
C GLY A 65 20.16 -6.46 -24.20
N MET A 66 20.26 -7.59 -23.48
CA MET A 66 19.33 -7.96 -22.42
C MET A 66 19.39 -7.00 -21.22
N ARG A 67 20.59 -6.49 -20.89
CA ARG A 67 20.80 -5.50 -19.86
C ARG A 67 20.14 -4.17 -20.25
N ALA A 68 20.28 -3.73 -21.50
CA ALA A 68 19.61 -2.53 -21.98
C ALA A 68 18.08 -2.69 -21.96
N ALA A 69 17.56 -3.82 -22.43
CA ALA A 69 16.13 -4.13 -22.37
C ALA A 69 15.60 -4.10 -20.94
N TRP A 70 16.30 -4.72 -19.99
CA TRP A 70 15.92 -4.68 -18.57
C TRP A 70 15.89 -3.24 -18.01
N ILE A 71 16.86 -2.40 -18.37
CA ILE A 71 16.90 -0.98 -17.96
C ILE A 71 15.67 -0.23 -18.50
N MET A 72 15.25 -0.52 -19.71
CA MET A 72 14.06 0.12 -20.31
C MET A 72 12.74 -0.27 -19.60
N GLU A 73 12.66 -1.47 -19.03
CA GLU A 73 11.50 -1.97 -18.32
C GLU A 73 11.41 -1.49 -16.86
N LEU A 74 12.43 -0.80 -16.34
CA LEU A 74 12.44 -0.34 -14.93
C LEU A 74 11.25 0.58 -14.62
N PRO A 75 10.51 0.33 -13.52
CA PRO A 75 9.36 1.15 -13.12
C PRO A 75 9.84 2.46 -12.47
N LEU A 76 10.10 3.48 -13.29
CA LEU A 76 10.66 4.77 -12.86
C LEU A 76 9.63 5.92 -12.81
N ASN A 77 8.41 5.61 -12.35
CA ASN A 77 7.39 6.66 -12.19
C ASN A 77 7.77 7.61 -11.03
N CYS A 78 8.06 8.87 -11.35
CA CYS A 78 8.40 9.89 -10.35
C CYS A 78 7.24 10.87 -10.15
N MET A 79 7.02 11.27 -8.89
CA MET A 79 6.12 12.37 -8.52
C MET A 79 6.91 13.68 -8.46
N GLY A 80 6.35 14.77 -8.99
CA GLY A 80 6.98 16.09 -8.91
C GLY A 80 8.12 16.32 -9.91
N SER A 81 8.12 15.66 -11.07
CA SER A 81 9.15 15.79 -12.12
C SER A 81 9.45 17.24 -12.52
N GLU A 82 8.44 18.12 -12.54
CA GLU A 82 8.61 19.55 -12.89
C GLU A 82 9.48 20.32 -11.89
N GLN A 83 9.39 20.00 -10.60
CA GLN A 83 10.22 20.61 -9.57
C GLN A 83 11.68 20.24 -9.74
N PHE A 84 11.97 18.98 -10.09
CA PHE A 84 13.32 18.49 -10.33
C PHE A 84 13.91 18.98 -11.65
N ALA A 85 13.11 19.18 -12.68
CA ALA A 85 13.56 19.75 -13.95
C ALA A 85 14.10 21.21 -13.79
N ARG A 86 13.59 21.96 -12.81
CA ARG A 86 14.04 23.32 -12.48
C ARG A 86 15.31 23.37 -11.63
N LEU A 87 15.78 22.22 -11.12
CA LEU A 87 16.99 22.15 -10.31
C LEU A 87 18.24 22.26 -11.20
N ARG A 88 18.73 23.48 -11.41
CA ARG A 88 19.98 23.75 -12.16
C ARG A 88 21.24 23.75 -11.28
N SER A 89 21.08 23.77 -9.94
CA SER A 89 22.19 23.93 -8.99
C SER A 89 22.71 22.57 -8.50
N LYS A 90 23.97 22.26 -8.80
CA LYS A 90 24.68 21.08 -8.25
C LYS A 90 24.71 21.05 -6.70
N LYS A 91 24.64 22.23 -6.06
CA LYS A 91 24.58 22.31 -4.59
C LYS A 91 23.29 21.71 -4.03
N ARG A 92 22.13 22.07 -4.62
CA ARG A 92 20.81 21.51 -4.23
C ARG A 92 20.71 20.01 -4.54
N GLU A 93 21.33 19.56 -5.61
CA GLU A 93 21.43 18.13 -5.91
C GLU A 93 22.16 17.37 -4.82
N ARG A 94 23.32 17.88 -4.37
CA ARG A 94 24.10 17.29 -3.27
C ARG A 94 23.31 17.28 -1.96
N GLU A 95 22.59 18.34 -1.65
CA GLU A 95 21.73 18.42 -0.45
C GLU A 95 20.64 17.34 -0.46
N ILE A 96 20.04 17.03 -1.62
CA ILE A 96 19.01 15.98 -1.75
C ILE A 96 19.64 14.57 -1.61
N LEU A 97 20.85 14.37 -2.12
CA LEU A 97 21.51 13.06 -2.11
C LEU A 97 22.23 12.73 -0.78
N GLN A 98 22.43 13.72 0.09
CA GLN A 98 23.01 13.50 1.42
C GLN A 98 22.20 12.47 2.23
N PRO A 99 22.83 11.83 3.24
CA PRO A 99 22.08 11.05 4.22
C PRO A 99 21.06 11.93 4.94
N PRO A 100 19.94 11.36 5.42
CA PRO A 100 18.94 12.12 6.16
C PRO A 100 19.58 12.78 7.38
N PRO A 101 19.10 13.97 7.80
CA PRO A 101 19.62 14.65 8.97
C PRO A 101 19.55 13.74 10.19
N GLU A 102 20.60 13.74 11.00
CA GLU A 102 20.62 13.03 12.27
C GLU A 102 19.54 13.65 13.17
N GLY A 103 18.44 12.94 13.35
CA GLY A 103 17.43 13.34 14.31
C GLY A 103 17.72 12.67 15.64
N ASP A 104 17.52 13.39 16.74
CA ASP A 104 17.51 12.86 18.11
C ASP A 104 16.38 11.80 18.25
N LEU A 105 16.52 10.69 17.58
CA LEU A 105 15.77 9.51 17.89
C LEU A 105 16.46 8.84 19.07
N ALA A 106 16.09 9.24 20.28
CA ALA A 106 16.25 8.35 21.40
C ALA A 106 15.65 7.01 20.97
N ILE A 107 16.50 6.07 20.59
CA ILE A 107 16.14 4.66 20.48
C ILE A 107 15.69 4.33 21.89
N LYS A 108 14.37 4.53 22.16
CA LYS A 108 13.75 3.89 23.30
C LYS A 108 13.92 2.42 22.97
N THR A 109 14.95 1.80 23.53
CA THR A 109 15.09 0.35 23.58
C THR A 109 13.87 -0.16 24.31
N LEU A 110 12.80 -0.33 23.55
CA LEU A 110 11.60 -0.99 24.03
C LEU A 110 12.02 -2.42 24.30
N HIS A 111 12.01 -2.77 25.58
CA HIS A 111 12.25 -4.14 25.99
C HIS A 111 11.34 -5.07 25.22
N VAL A 112 11.91 -5.87 24.32
CA VAL A 112 11.14 -6.85 23.55
C VAL A 112 10.72 -7.94 24.53
N PRO A 113 9.42 -8.20 24.72
CA PRO A 113 8.98 -9.27 25.59
C PRO A 113 9.58 -10.60 25.18
N SER A 114 10.05 -11.42 26.13
CA SER A 114 10.49 -12.77 25.88
C SER A 114 9.34 -13.60 25.30
N GLY A 115 9.56 -14.27 24.14
CA GLY A 115 8.56 -15.09 23.46
C GLY A 115 7.95 -14.49 22.20
N VAL A 116 8.40 -13.31 21.76
CA VAL A 116 7.96 -12.73 20.49
C VAL A 116 8.67 -13.43 19.31
N PRO A 117 7.96 -13.81 18.23
CA PRO A 117 8.58 -14.37 17.04
C PRO A 117 9.74 -13.50 16.53
N GLY A 118 10.84 -14.13 16.10
CA GLY A 118 12.08 -13.44 15.70
C GLY A 118 11.86 -12.32 14.65
N TYR A 119 10.91 -12.51 13.73
CA TYR A 119 10.52 -11.47 12.77
C TYR A 119 10.02 -10.20 13.47
N LEU A 120 9.13 -10.33 14.46
CA LEU A 120 8.59 -9.17 15.17
C LEU A 120 9.64 -8.50 16.07
N ALA A 121 10.56 -9.28 16.63
CA ALA A 121 11.68 -8.77 17.41
C ALA A 121 12.59 -7.88 16.54
N SER A 122 12.96 -8.34 15.33
CA SER A 122 13.84 -7.59 14.41
C SER A 122 13.25 -6.24 13.95
N LEU A 123 11.93 -6.07 14.01
CA LEU A 123 11.28 -4.80 13.68
C LEU A 123 11.54 -3.71 14.73
N HIS A 124 11.90 -4.09 15.95
CA HIS A 124 12.21 -3.13 17.02
C HIS A 124 13.60 -2.54 16.89
N ASP A 125 14.50 -3.21 16.18
CA ASP A 125 15.89 -2.74 15.96
C ASP A 125 15.94 -1.59 14.94
N VAL A 126 14.89 -1.40 14.14
CA VAL A 126 14.83 -0.34 13.14
C VAL A 126 14.27 0.94 13.74
N PRO A 127 15.03 2.07 13.67
CA PRO A 127 14.56 3.36 14.21
C PRO A 127 13.37 3.90 13.40
N LEU A 128 12.46 4.59 14.09
CA LEU A 128 11.37 5.30 13.44
C LEU A 128 11.88 6.59 12.79
N LEU A 129 11.31 6.97 11.66
CA LEU A 129 11.66 8.21 10.98
C LEU A 129 10.96 9.42 11.59
N THR A 130 11.70 10.53 11.75
CA THR A 130 11.11 11.84 12.01
C THR A 130 10.42 12.37 10.76
N GLN A 131 9.58 13.40 10.90
CA GLN A 131 8.90 14.01 9.75
C GLN A 131 9.88 14.60 8.74
N GLU A 132 10.96 15.18 9.22
CA GLU A 132 12.02 15.76 8.37
C GLU A 132 12.76 14.68 7.60
N GLN A 133 13.16 13.59 8.28
CA GLN A 133 13.80 12.44 7.66
C GLN A 133 12.88 11.76 6.62
N GLU A 134 11.61 11.60 6.94
CA GLU A 134 10.59 11.07 6.04
C GLU A 134 10.51 11.92 4.76
N THR A 135 10.36 13.23 4.91
CA THR A 135 10.30 14.17 3.79
C THR A 135 11.58 14.14 2.94
N HIS A 136 12.73 14.10 3.59
CA HIS A 136 14.03 14.03 2.92
C HIS A 136 14.19 12.73 2.11
N LEU A 137 13.90 11.57 2.70
CA LEU A 137 14.00 10.28 2.03
C LEU A 137 13.06 10.15 0.84
N PHE A 138 11.81 10.61 0.95
CA PHE A 138 10.88 10.61 -0.17
C PHE A 138 11.31 11.58 -1.28
N ARG A 139 11.85 12.76 -0.93
CA ARG A 139 12.42 13.69 -1.91
C ARG A 139 13.61 13.07 -2.61
N LYS A 140 14.53 12.41 -1.88
CA LYS A 140 15.67 11.68 -2.43
C LYS A 140 15.20 10.56 -3.36
N LEU A 141 14.23 9.75 -2.95
CA LEU A 141 13.65 8.65 -3.74
C LEU A 141 13.10 9.16 -5.08
N ASN A 142 12.29 10.23 -5.05
CA ASN A 142 11.70 10.79 -6.26
C ASN A 142 12.76 11.45 -7.16
N TYR A 143 13.76 12.08 -6.58
CA TYR A 143 14.88 12.66 -7.35
C TYR A 143 15.71 11.58 -8.05
N LEU A 144 16.03 10.48 -7.37
CA LEU A 144 16.72 9.33 -7.96
C LEU A 144 15.91 8.72 -9.10
N LYS A 145 14.59 8.53 -8.93
CA LYS A 145 13.70 8.09 -10.02
C LYS A 145 13.76 9.04 -11.23
N TYR A 146 13.66 10.33 -11.00
CA TYR A 146 13.75 11.36 -12.04
C TYR A 146 15.08 11.30 -12.80
N LYS A 147 16.21 11.26 -12.06
CA LYS A 147 17.56 11.24 -12.66
C LYS A 147 17.79 9.97 -13.46
N THR A 148 17.40 8.82 -12.90
CA THR A 148 17.51 7.51 -13.59
C THR A 148 16.64 7.48 -14.85
N SER A 149 15.40 8.01 -14.79
CA SER A 149 14.53 8.10 -15.97
C SER A 149 15.15 8.97 -17.08
N ARG A 150 15.72 10.12 -16.72
CA ARG A 150 16.38 11.00 -17.69
C ARG A 150 17.57 10.34 -18.37
N LEU A 151 18.40 9.60 -17.63
CA LEU A 151 19.51 8.85 -18.19
C LEU A 151 19.01 7.69 -19.05
N ARG A 152 17.95 6.99 -18.62
CA ARG A 152 17.33 5.94 -19.44
C ARG A 152 16.83 6.47 -20.77
N ASP A 153 16.20 7.64 -20.79
CA ASP A 153 15.66 8.26 -22.00
C ASP A 153 16.78 8.70 -22.98
N THR A 154 18.03 8.79 -22.53
CA THR A 154 19.20 9.05 -23.39
C THR A 154 19.89 7.77 -23.85
N LEU A 155 19.49 6.60 -23.35
CA LEU A 155 20.09 5.32 -23.70
C LEU A 155 19.62 4.86 -25.10
N ASP A 156 20.56 4.68 -25.99
CA ASP A 156 20.30 4.04 -27.31
C ASP A 156 20.27 2.52 -27.13
N VAL A 157 19.13 1.90 -27.45
CA VAL A 157 18.91 0.45 -27.28
C VAL A 157 19.72 -0.34 -28.31
N ASP A 158 19.95 0.22 -29.51
CA ASP A 158 20.68 -0.45 -30.58
C ASP A 158 22.21 -0.43 -30.33
N ARG A 159 22.69 0.62 -29.66
CA ARG A 159 24.11 0.80 -29.32
C ARG A 159 24.29 1.24 -27.86
N PRO A 160 23.96 0.37 -26.89
CA PRO A 160 23.98 0.77 -25.50
C PRO A 160 25.41 1.01 -25.00
N GLU A 161 25.63 2.22 -24.49
CA GLU A 161 26.90 2.62 -23.89
C GLU A 161 27.06 1.97 -22.50
N ARG A 162 28.17 1.27 -22.29
CA ARG A 162 28.48 0.59 -21.03
C ARG A 162 28.51 1.56 -19.85
N CYS A 163 29.15 2.72 -20.05
CA CYS A 163 29.28 3.74 -18.99
C CYS A 163 27.90 4.23 -18.54
N LEU A 164 27.00 4.52 -19.47
CA LEU A 164 25.65 4.99 -19.19
C LEU A 164 24.80 3.94 -18.46
N MET A 165 24.88 2.67 -18.90
CA MET A 165 24.19 1.57 -18.22
C MET A 165 24.69 1.39 -16.77
N ASN A 166 26.00 1.44 -16.54
CA ASN A 166 26.57 1.35 -15.20
C ASN A 166 26.08 2.50 -14.29
N GLN A 167 26.04 3.72 -14.84
CA GLN A 167 25.50 4.87 -14.09
C GLN A 167 24.02 4.70 -13.72
N ILE A 168 23.21 4.19 -14.64
CA ILE A 168 21.78 3.93 -14.40
C ILE A 168 21.61 2.88 -13.30
N GLU A 169 22.40 1.80 -13.34
CA GLU A 169 22.33 0.74 -12.35
C GLU A 169 22.75 1.20 -10.96
N ILE A 170 23.84 1.96 -10.82
CA ILE A 170 24.28 2.53 -9.55
C ILE A 170 23.20 3.42 -8.94
N LEU A 171 22.57 4.28 -9.74
CA LEU A 171 21.46 5.13 -9.29
C LEU A 171 20.23 4.33 -8.91
N TYR A 172 19.94 3.26 -9.65
CA TYR A 172 18.84 2.37 -9.36
C TYR A 172 19.06 1.59 -8.06
N ASP A 173 20.26 1.13 -7.79
CA ASP A 173 20.62 0.49 -6.52
C ASP A 173 20.47 1.43 -5.33
N GLU A 174 20.90 2.68 -5.46
CA GLU A 174 20.69 3.70 -4.44
C GLU A 174 19.18 4.00 -4.24
N LEU A 175 18.40 4.01 -5.32
CA LEU A 175 16.95 4.15 -5.28
C LEU A 175 16.30 3.00 -4.50
N VAL A 176 16.68 1.75 -4.81
CA VAL A 176 16.17 0.56 -4.12
C VAL A 176 16.58 0.56 -2.65
N ALA A 177 17.82 0.93 -2.33
CA ALA A 177 18.29 1.06 -0.95
C ALA A 177 17.46 2.10 -0.16
N THR A 178 17.22 3.27 -0.75
CA THR A 178 16.40 4.33 -0.16
C THR A 178 14.95 3.87 0.04
N LYS A 179 14.37 3.21 -0.95
CA LYS A 179 13.02 2.62 -0.87
C LYS A 179 12.94 1.59 0.25
N ASN A 180 13.91 0.69 0.35
CA ASN A 180 13.96 -0.33 1.39
C ASN A 180 14.12 0.28 2.79
N GLN A 181 14.89 1.35 2.93
CA GLN A 181 15.01 2.09 4.19
C GLN A 181 13.65 2.63 4.65
N ILE A 182 12.90 3.29 3.76
CA ILE A 182 11.55 3.81 4.06
C ILE A 182 10.61 2.67 4.45
N ILE A 183 10.61 1.55 3.71
CA ILE A 183 9.76 0.41 4.00
C ILE A 183 10.09 -0.18 5.37
N ARG A 184 11.37 -0.48 5.65
CA ARG A 184 11.82 -1.08 6.91
C ARG A 184 11.40 -0.25 8.12
N SER A 185 11.57 1.06 8.07
CA SER A 185 11.17 1.98 9.16
C SER A 185 9.66 2.02 9.41
N ASN A 186 8.85 1.57 8.45
CA ASN A 186 7.38 1.58 8.54
C ASN A 186 6.74 0.20 8.70
N LEU A 187 7.51 -0.90 8.76
CA LEU A 187 6.95 -2.26 8.95
C LEU A 187 6.16 -2.40 10.26
N ARG A 188 6.59 -1.71 11.31
CA ARG A 188 5.87 -1.70 12.61
C ARG A 188 4.45 -1.18 12.49
N LEU A 189 4.20 -0.24 11.56
CA LEU A 189 2.86 0.27 11.27
C LEU A 189 1.95 -0.83 10.75
N VAL A 190 2.45 -1.68 9.83
CA VAL A 190 1.70 -2.82 9.28
C VAL A 190 1.28 -3.77 10.40
N VAL A 191 2.21 -4.15 11.28
CA VAL A 191 1.94 -5.02 12.43
C VAL A 191 0.89 -4.43 13.36
N SER A 192 0.97 -3.12 13.65
CA SER A 192 0.01 -2.44 14.52
C SER A 192 -1.40 -2.41 13.95
N ILE A 193 -1.52 -2.30 12.62
CA ILE A 193 -2.80 -2.34 11.93
C ILE A 193 -3.31 -3.79 11.86
N ALA A 194 -2.46 -4.75 11.48
CA ALA A 194 -2.83 -6.16 11.37
C ALA A 194 -3.45 -6.69 12.68
N LYS A 195 -2.87 -6.36 13.84
CA LYS A 195 -3.39 -6.74 15.16
C LYS A 195 -4.86 -6.38 15.39
N ARG A 196 -5.35 -5.32 14.75
CA ARG A 196 -6.76 -4.88 14.89
C ARG A 196 -7.73 -5.65 14.00
N TYR A 197 -7.20 -6.35 12.98
CA TYR A 197 -7.99 -7.08 12.00
C TYR A 197 -7.88 -8.60 12.14
N VAL A 198 -7.10 -9.08 13.12
CA VAL A 198 -7.02 -10.51 13.43
C VAL A 198 -8.37 -10.98 13.95
N GLY A 199 -8.92 -12.01 13.32
CA GLY A 199 -10.16 -12.67 13.71
C GLY A 199 -10.02 -14.18 13.54
N SER A 200 -11.06 -14.93 13.86
CA SER A 200 -11.06 -16.41 13.75
C SER A 200 -10.86 -16.94 12.33
N ALA A 201 -11.09 -16.09 11.32
CA ALA A 201 -11.09 -16.50 9.90
C ALA A 201 -9.79 -16.18 9.15
N VAL A 202 -8.89 -15.37 9.71
CA VAL A 202 -7.69 -14.88 8.99
C VAL A 202 -6.46 -14.98 9.87
N ASP A 203 -5.41 -15.60 9.35
CA ASP A 203 -4.13 -15.70 10.06
C ASP A 203 -3.43 -14.33 10.14
N PHE A 204 -2.80 -14.08 11.30
CA PHE A 204 -2.06 -12.86 11.56
C PHE A 204 -0.92 -12.62 10.56
N PHE A 205 -0.14 -13.66 10.24
CA PHE A 205 0.99 -13.53 9.33
C PHE A 205 0.58 -13.34 7.89
N GLU A 206 -0.58 -13.87 7.48
CA GLU A 206 -1.18 -13.61 6.17
C GLU A 206 -1.54 -12.12 6.04
N LEU A 207 -2.20 -11.55 7.05
CA LEU A 207 -2.49 -10.11 7.10
C LEU A 207 -1.23 -9.27 7.06
N VAL A 208 -0.19 -9.64 7.82
CA VAL A 208 1.09 -8.91 7.78
C VAL A 208 1.71 -8.96 6.39
N SER A 209 1.68 -10.09 5.71
CA SER A 209 2.20 -10.24 4.34
C SER A 209 1.46 -9.36 3.35
N ASP A 210 0.14 -9.39 3.37
CA ASP A 210 -0.71 -8.53 2.52
C ASP A 210 -0.52 -7.04 2.83
N GLY A 211 -0.37 -6.72 4.11
CA GLY A 211 -0.09 -5.36 4.56
C GLY A 211 1.27 -4.85 4.08
N ASN A 212 2.30 -5.71 4.08
CA ASN A 212 3.61 -5.36 3.56
C ASN A 212 3.57 -5.06 2.06
N ILE A 213 2.81 -5.84 1.27
CA ILE A 213 2.61 -5.56 -0.16
C ILE A 213 1.91 -4.21 -0.35
N SER A 214 0.92 -3.91 0.48
CA SER A 214 0.20 -2.64 0.44
C SER A 214 1.09 -1.46 0.83
N LEU A 215 1.98 -1.64 1.82
CA LEU A 215 2.97 -0.65 2.23
C LEU A 215 3.95 -0.35 1.09
N ILE A 216 4.48 -1.37 0.41
CA ILE A 216 5.39 -1.22 -0.74
C ILE A 216 4.72 -0.38 -1.84
N ARG A 217 3.46 -0.69 -2.17
CA ARG A 217 2.67 0.07 -3.15
C ARG A 217 2.38 1.50 -2.69
N ALA A 218 2.19 1.70 -1.39
CA ALA A 218 1.97 3.02 -0.81
C ALA A 218 3.22 3.90 -0.94
N VAL A 219 4.43 3.36 -0.68
CA VAL A 219 5.71 4.08 -0.87
C VAL A 219 5.88 4.55 -2.32
N GLU A 220 5.45 3.76 -3.29
CA GLU A 220 5.57 4.13 -4.70
C GLU A 220 4.64 5.28 -5.14
N LYS A 221 3.49 5.39 -4.49
CA LYS A 221 2.42 6.35 -4.86
C LYS A 221 2.34 7.56 -3.95
N PHE A 222 3.13 7.61 -2.89
CA PHE A 222 3.07 8.71 -1.94
C PHE A 222 3.66 10.00 -2.50
N ASP A 223 2.91 11.09 -2.36
CA ASP A 223 3.29 12.44 -2.77
C ASP A 223 3.56 13.32 -1.53
N VAL A 224 4.83 13.62 -1.31
CA VAL A 224 5.30 14.46 -0.19
C VAL A 224 4.81 15.90 -0.31
N SER A 225 4.55 16.39 -1.53
CA SER A 225 4.17 17.81 -1.76
C SER A 225 2.85 18.18 -1.10
N ARG A 226 2.02 17.19 -0.76
CA ARG A 226 0.74 17.36 -0.08
C ARG A 226 0.86 17.69 1.42
N GLY A 227 2.05 17.64 2.00
CA GLY A 227 2.29 17.96 3.41
C GLY A 227 1.75 16.95 4.44
N ASN A 228 1.15 15.85 4.00
CA ASN A 228 0.64 14.80 4.89
C ASN A 228 1.77 13.89 5.37
N ARG A 229 1.61 13.29 6.57
CA ARG A 229 2.49 12.23 7.06
C ARG A 229 2.29 10.95 6.24
N PHE A 230 3.38 10.26 5.92
CA PHE A 230 3.33 8.98 5.22
C PHE A 230 2.53 7.93 5.99
N SER A 231 2.68 7.89 7.32
CA SER A 231 1.94 6.95 8.17
C SER A 231 0.42 7.04 8.01
N THR A 232 -0.12 8.26 7.84
CA THR A 232 -1.56 8.47 7.61
C THR A 232 -2.01 7.88 6.27
N TYR A 233 -1.25 8.15 5.21
CA TYR A 233 -1.54 7.62 3.88
C TYR A 233 -1.40 6.09 3.82
N ALA A 234 -0.30 5.55 4.37
CA ALA A 234 -0.04 4.12 4.41
C ALA A 234 -1.10 3.36 5.22
N SER A 235 -1.50 3.90 6.39
CA SER A 235 -2.56 3.29 7.19
C SER A 235 -3.86 3.15 6.41
N TRP A 236 -4.26 4.19 5.68
CA TRP A 236 -5.47 4.15 4.87
C TRP A 236 -5.35 3.14 3.72
N ALA A 237 -4.19 3.07 3.05
CA ALA A 237 -3.94 2.13 1.97
C ALA A 237 -4.00 0.67 2.45
N ILE A 238 -3.39 0.37 3.63
CA ILE A 238 -3.39 -0.96 4.24
C ILE A 238 -4.80 -1.35 4.66
N MET A 239 -5.53 -0.49 5.38
CA MET A 239 -6.90 -0.75 5.81
C MET A 239 -7.84 -1.00 4.63
N LYS A 240 -7.71 -0.23 3.55
CA LYS A 240 -8.49 -0.43 2.33
C LYS A 240 -8.21 -1.79 1.68
N ASN A 241 -6.96 -2.25 1.71
CA ASN A 241 -6.59 -3.58 1.21
C ASN A 241 -7.20 -4.67 2.09
N TYR A 242 -7.06 -4.58 3.41
CA TYR A 242 -7.63 -5.57 4.34
C TYR A 242 -9.14 -5.70 4.20
N ALA A 243 -9.88 -4.58 4.04
CA ALA A 243 -11.31 -4.62 3.81
C ALA A 243 -11.71 -5.45 2.57
N ARG A 244 -10.87 -5.45 1.52
CA ARG A 244 -11.08 -6.27 0.33
C ARG A 244 -10.70 -7.73 0.56
N THR A 245 -9.49 -7.97 1.06
CA THR A 245 -8.98 -9.33 1.27
C THR A 245 -9.86 -10.12 2.23
N ILE A 246 -10.24 -9.53 3.37
CA ILE A 246 -11.11 -10.18 4.35
C ILE A 246 -12.49 -10.48 3.75
N SER A 247 -13.08 -9.53 3.02
CA SER A 247 -14.36 -9.75 2.35
C SER A 247 -14.29 -10.89 1.34
N ASP A 248 -13.20 -11.00 0.57
CA ASP A 248 -13.00 -12.06 -0.41
C ASP A 248 -12.75 -13.42 0.25
N LEU A 249 -12.02 -13.45 1.37
CA LEU A 249 -11.80 -14.67 2.16
C LEU A 249 -13.12 -15.20 2.77
N LEU A 250 -13.90 -14.34 3.40
CA LEU A 250 -15.20 -14.71 3.97
C LEU A 250 -16.15 -15.23 2.87
N ARG A 251 -16.14 -14.60 1.70
CA ARG A 251 -16.93 -15.02 0.56
C ARG A 251 -16.51 -16.39 0.01
N ARG A 252 -15.20 -16.69 0.02
CA ARG A 252 -14.67 -18.01 -0.36
C ARG A 252 -15.04 -19.06 0.67
N GLN A 253 -14.87 -18.81 1.95
CA GLN A 253 -15.24 -19.72 3.03
C GLN A 253 -16.75 -20.04 3.01
N GLY A 254 -17.61 -19.05 2.76
CA GLY A 254 -19.04 -19.26 2.61
C GLY A 254 -19.41 -20.18 1.44
N ARG A 255 -18.66 -20.14 0.33
CA ARG A 255 -18.87 -21.04 -0.82
C ARG A 255 -18.45 -22.48 -0.54
N PHE A 256 -17.40 -22.70 0.29
CA PHE A 256 -16.95 -24.06 0.64
C PHE A 256 -17.83 -24.72 1.69
N ARG A 257 -18.55 -23.96 2.53
CA ARG A 257 -19.51 -24.52 3.50
C ARG A 257 -20.74 -25.16 2.85
N THR A 258 -21.09 -24.81 1.61
CA THR A 258 -22.26 -25.35 0.92
C THR A 258 -22.04 -26.71 0.26
N ASN A 259 -20.80 -27.25 0.25
CA ASN A 259 -20.52 -28.53 -0.41
C ASN A 259 -20.42 -29.75 0.53
N HIS A 260 -20.66 -29.58 1.84
CA HIS A 260 -20.74 -30.71 2.78
C HIS A 260 -22.18 -31.01 3.17
N SER A 261 -22.89 -31.70 2.28
CA SER A 261 -24.26 -32.20 2.55
C SER A 261 -24.31 -33.36 3.54
N GLU A 262 -23.15 -33.87 4.00
CA GLU A 262 -23.13 -35.03 4.89
C GLU A 262 -22.90 -34.71 6.38
N THR A 263 -22.73 -33.43 6.76
CA THR A 263 -22.56 -33.04 8.18
C THR A 263 -23.78 -32.27 8.73
N PHE A 264 -24.90 -32.24 8.02
CA PHE A 264 -26.11 -31.51 8.43
C PHE A 264 -26.94 -32.18 9.52
N ASP A 265 -26.61 -33.42 9.92
CA ASP A 265 -27.42 -34.15 10.90
C ASP A 265 -26.97 -34.00 12.37
N THR A 266 -25.94 -33.22 12.68
CA THR A 266 -25.40 -33.16 14.04
C THR A 266 -24.95 -31.78 14.53
N VAL A 267 -25.23 -30.70 13.83
CA VAL A 267 -24.91 -29.34 14.30
C VAL A 267 -26.21 -28.58 14.45
N GLU A 268 -26.55 -28.20 15.69
CA GLU A 268 -27.60 -27.22 15.96
C GLU A 268 -27.38 -26.00 15.09
N ASP A 269 -28.43 -25.59 14.39
CA ASP A 269 -28.45 -24.52 13.40
C ASP A 269 -28.16 -23.16 14.08
N ASP A 270 -26.89 -22.77 14.13
CA ASP A 270 -26.47 -21.39 14.42
C ASP A 270 -26.66 -20.45 13.18
N CYS A 271 -27.44 -20.89 12.22
CA CYS A 271 -27.95 -19.99 11.17
C CYS A 271 -28.94 -19.05 11.82
N VAL A 272 -28.49 -17.84 12.14
CA VAL A 272 -29.40 -16.72 12.45
C VAL A 272 -30.38 -16.65 11.29
N ASP A 273 -31.60 -17.11 11.56
CA ASP A 273 -32.68 -17.27 10.59
C ASP A 273 -32.88 -15.94 9.89
N GLN A 274 -32.86 -15.93 8.55
CA GLN A 274 -33.05 -14.71 7.78
C GLN A 274 -34.36 -14.02 8.16
N SER A 275 -35.34 -14.81 8.66
CA SER A 275 -36.60 -14.33 9.22
C SER A 275 -36.41 -13.62 10.58
N GLU A 276 -35.45 -14.06 11.40
CA GLU A 276 -35.09 -13.37 12.64
C GLU A 276 -34.37 -12.04 12.38
N LEU A 277 -33.48 -11.99 11.39
CA LEU A 277 -32.84 -10.73 10.95
C LEU A 277 -33.87 -9.75 10.38
N GLU A 278 -34.82 -10.22 9.57
CA GLU A 278 -35.90 -9.40 9.04
C GLU A 278 -36.85 -8.96 10.16
N SER A 279 -37.21 -9.86 11.09
CA SER A 279 -38.00 -9.54 12.27
C SER A 279 -37.31 -8.54 13.19
N ALA A 280 -36.02 -8.72 13.44
CA ALA A 280 -35.20 -7.77 14.20
C ALA A 280 -35.08 -6.41 13.48
N GLN A 281 -35.05 -6.40 12.17
CA GLN A 281 -34.99 -5.17 11.37
C GLN A 281 -36.34 -4.44 11.37
N ILE A 282 -37.44 -5.16 11.31
CA ILE A 282 -38.81 -4.64 11.44
C ILE A 282 -39.03 -4.10 12.85
N GLN A 283 -38.60 -4.83 13.89
CA GLN A 283 -38.67 -4.39 15.28
C GLN A 283 -37.85 -3.13 15.54
N ARG A 284 -36.61 -3.06 15.00
CA ARG A 284 -35.78 -1.84 15.08
C ARG A 284 -36.46 -0.66 14.37
N GLY A 285 -37.04 -0.88 13.19
CA GLY A 285 -37.79 0.13 12.46
C GLY A 285 -38.98 0.66 13.26
N SER A 286 -39.80 -0.22 13.84
CA SER A 286 -40.95 0.15 14.68
C SER A 286 -40.55 0.87 15.97
N HIS A 287 -39.40 0.48 16.56
CA HIS A 287 -38.83 1.13 17.74
C HIS A 287 -38.36 2.56 17.44
N VAL A 288 -37.66 2.75 16.34
CA VAL A 288 -37.25 4.08 15.86
C VAL A 288 -38.47 4.96 15.59
N GLU A 289 -39.50 4.42 14.96
CA GLU A 289 -40.75 5.16 14.70
C GLU A 289 -41.47 5.59 15.97
N LYS A 290 -41.54 4.71 17.01
CA LYS A 290 -42.10 5.05 18.32
C LYS A 290 -41.34 6.18 19.01
N ILE A 291 -40.01 6.16 18.93
CA ILE A 291 -39.16 7.21 19.53
C ILE A 291 -39.32 8.54 18.76
N LEU A 292 -39.43 8.48 17.44
CA LEU A 292 -39.64 9.67 16.60
C LEU A 292 -40.99 10.34 16.85
N LYS A 293 -42.04 9.58 17.24
CA LYS A 293 -43.35 10.11 17.64
C LYS A 293 -43.32 10.98 18.90
N GLN A 294 -42.27 10.89 19.71
CA GLN A 294 -42.09 11.71 20.92
C GLN A 294 -41.39 13.05 20.64
N LEU A 295 -40.97 13.30 19.41
CA LEU A 295 -40.42 14.58 18.95
C LEU A 295 -41.56 15.50 18.45
N ASP A 296 -41.31 16.83 18.55
CA ASP A 296 -42.17 17.81 17.92
C ASP A 296 -42.25 17.60 16.39
N GLU A 297 -43.39 17.91 15.78
CA GLU A 297 -43.61 17.67 14.35
C GLU A 297 -42.48 18.25 13.46
N ARG A 298 -42.02 19.47 13.78
CA ARG A 298 -40.90 20.13 13.06
C ARG A 298 -39.57 19.43 13.30
N GLU A 299 -39.30 18.98 14.53
CA GLU A 299 -38.08 18.22 14.87
C GLU A 299 -38.08 16.88 14.14
N ARG A 300 -39.21 16.18 14.11
CA ARG A 300 -39.39 14.88 13.43
C ARG A 300 -39.15 15.01 11.92
N GLN A 301 -39.74 16.00 11.27
CA GLN A 301 -39.54 16.24 9.82
C GLN A 301 -38.06 16.54 9.49
N ILE A 302 -37.37 17.35 10.26
CA ILE A 302 -35.96 17.67 10.05
C ILE A 302 -35.09 16.44 10.22
N VAL A 303 -35.33 15.60 11.23
CA VAL A 303 -34.60 14.34 11.45
C VAL A 303 -34.87 13.37 10.32
N THR A 304 -36.13 13.19 9.91
CA THR A 304 -36.52 12.29 8.81
C THR A 304 -35.89 12.67 7.48
N LEU A 305 -35.90 13.94 7.10
CA LEU A 305 -35.28 14.44 5.88
C LEU A 305 -33.75 14.34 5.94
N ARG A 306 -33.15 14.66 7.06
CA ARG A 306 -31.71 14.65 7.23
C ARG A 306 -31.10 13.27 7.13
N PHE A 307 -31.75 12.25 7.70
CA PHE A 307 -31.27 10.88 7.75
C PHE A 307 -31.91 9.96 6.69
N GLY A 308 -32.87 10.46 5.91
CA GLY A 308 -33.53 9.67 4.89
C GLY A 308 -34.34 8.51 5.47
N LEU A 309 -35.03 8.72 6.59
CA LEU A 309 -35.75 7.64 7.30
C LEU A 309 -37.05 7.20 6.61
N THR A 310 -37.48 7.91 5.57
CA THR A 310 -38.61 7.51 4.72
C THR A 310 -38.14 6.59 3.60
N ARG A 311 -38.88 5.49 3.33
CA ARG A 311 -38.56 4.55 2.23
C ARG A 311 -38.32 5.28 0.91
N GLY A 312 -37.15 5.05 0.30
CA GLY A 312 -36.80 5.59 -1.01
C GLY A 312 -36.20 7.00 -1.03
N GLN A 313 -36.11 7.70 0.09
CA GLN A 313 -35.50 9.03 0.14
C GLN A 313 -34.02 8.96 0.55
N LYS A 314 -33.19 9.68 -0.21
CA LYS A 314 -31.76 9.86 0.14
C LYS A 314 -31.61 10.92 1.24
N PRO A 315 -30.62 10.77 2.14
CA PRO A 315 -30.36 11.76 3.19
C PRO A 315 -30.00 13.12 2.57
N LEU A 316 -30.64 14.18 3.07
CA LEU A 316 -30.44 15.56 2.60
C LEU A 316 -29.39 16.30 3.42
N THR A 317 -28.68 17.25 2.81
CA THR A 317 -27.76 18.15 3.51
C THR A 317 -28.53 19.19 4.33
N LEU A 318 -27.91 19.76 5.38
CA LEU A 318 -28.52 20.80 6.20
C LEU A 318 -29.01 22.02 5.38
N LYS A 319 -28.33 22.33 4.28
CA LYS A 319 -28.74 23.42 3.37
C LYS A 319 -30.03 23.06 2.62
N GLN A 320 -30.13 21.84 2.11
CA GLN A 320 -31.30 21.36 1.38
C GLN A 320 -32.51 21.25 2.31
N VAL A 321 -32.31 20.68 3.53
CA VAL A 321 -33.38 20.66 4.53
C VAL A 321 -33.86 22.06 4.88
N GLY A 322 -32.93 23.04 4.99
CA GLY A 322 -33.27 24.44 5.21
C GLY A 322 -34.16 25.02 4.11
N VAL A 323 -33.84 24.75 2.85
CA VAL A 323 -34.64 25.16 1.70
C VAL A 323 -36.03 24.54 1.74
N THR A 324 -36.13 23.22 2.03
CA THR A 324 -37.41 22.50 2.09
C THR A 324 -38.30 22.99 3.23
N MET A 325 -37.71 23.35 4.38
CA MET A 325 -38.44 23.79 5.58
C MET A 325 -38.62 25.32 5.68
N GLY A 326 -38.09 26.11 4.74
CA GLY A 326 -38.16 27.57 4.77
C GLY A 326 -37.35 28.22 5.90
N VAL A 327 -36.27 27.57 6.37
CA VAL A 327 -35.43 28.08 7.48
C VAL A 327 -33.94 28.10 7.11
N SER A 328 -33.15 28.94 7.82
CA SER A 328 -31.71 29.00 7.58
C SER A 328 -31.00 27.71 7.96
N LYS A 329 -29.88 27.39 7.32
CA LYS A 329 -29.01 26.24 7.61
C LYS A 329 -28.66 26.17 9.10
N GLU A 330 -28.36 27.30 9.74
CA GLU A 330 -27.98 27.35 11.14
C GLU A 330 -29.19 27.04 12.06
N ARG A 331 -30.37 27.48 11.68
CA ARG A 331 -31.59 27.15 12.41
C ARG A 331 -31.92 25.66 12.34
N VAL A 332 -31.74 25.04 11.18
CA VAL A 332 -31.83 23.57 11.04
C VAL A 332 -30.84 22.87 11.94
N ARG A 333 -29.58 23.31 12.00
CA ARG A 333 -28.54 22.74 12.87
C ARG A 333 -28.94 22.80 14.35
N GLN A 334 -29.45 23.94 14.80
CA GLN A 334 -29.90 24.15 16.19
C GLN A 334 -31.05 23.20 16.56
N ILE A 335 -32.06 23.10 15.68
CA ILE A 335 -33.21 22.21 15.90
C ILE A 335 -32.75 20.76 15.90
N LEU A 336 -31.87 20.36 14.98
CA LEU A 336 -31.33 19.00 14.91
C LEU A 336 -30.55 18.64 16.19
N CYS A 337 -29.68 19.53 16.70
CA CYS A 337 -28.95 19.29 17.94
C CYS A 337 -29.90 19.12 19.13
N ARG A 338 -30.98 19.90 19.19
CA ARG A 338 -32.00 19.80 20.26
C ARG A 338 -32.76 18.48 20.16
N ALA A 339 -33.17 18.08 18.95
CA ALA A 339 -33.85 16.82 18.69
C ALA A 339 -32.97 15.62 19.05
N MET A 340 -31.70 15.62 18.66
CA MET A 340 -30.74 14.57 19.00
C MET A 340 -30.49 14.50 20.52
N GLY A 341 -30.51 15.62 21.23
CA GLY A 341 -30.42 15.67 22.69
C GLY A 341 -31.64 15.01 23.37
N LYS A 342 -32.86 15.28 22.86
CA LYS A 342 -34.09 14.62 23.34
C LYS A 342 -34.03 13.10 23.07
N LEU A 343 -33.65 12.69 21.86
CA LEU A 343 -33.52 11.27 21.50
C LEU A 343 -32.53 10.52 22.41
N LYS A 344 -31.36 11.11 22.69
CA LYS A 344 -30.38 10.51 23.60
C LYS A 344 -30.91 10.29 25.03
N ARG A 345 -31.69 11.23 25.54
CA ARG A 345 -32.32 11.09 26.87
C ARG A 345 -33.36 9.96 26.87
N LEU A 346 -34.19 9.88 25.85
CA LEU A 346 -35.20 8.83 25.69
C LEU A 346 -34.57 7.44 25.58
N LEU A 347 -33.47 7.29 24.83
CA LEU A 347 -32.74 6.03 24.72
C LEU A 347 -32.06 5.60 26.01
N ARG A 348 -31.62 6.54 26.85
CA ARG A 348 -31.07 6.20 28.19
C ARG A 348 -32.17 5.68 29.13
N ASN A 349 -33.33 6.28 29.08
CA ASN A 349 -34.45 5.88 29.93
C ASN A 349 -35.04 4.52 29.51
N THR A 350 -34.97 4.15 28.22
CA THR A 350 -35.39 2.84 27.72
C THR A 350 -34.42 1.71 28.04
N LYS A 351 -33.09 2.02 28.17
CA LYS A 351 -32.09 1.01 28.59
C LYS A 351 -32.16 0.65 30.09
N SER A 352 -32.72 1.54 30.92
CA SER A 352 -32.89 1.24 32.35
C SER A 352 -34.13 0.41 32.69
N SER A 353 -34.94 0.03 31.68
CA SER A 353 -36.15 -0.78 31.83
C SER A 353 -36.12 -2.09 31.07
N SER A 354 -34.96 -2.60 30.66
CA SER A 354 -34.81 -3.92 30.05
C SER A 354 -34.44 -4.95 31.14
N PRO A 355 -35.26 -5.97 31.45
CA PRO A 355 -35.00 -7.01 32.43
C PRO A 355 -34.29 -8.23 31.79
N TYR A 356 -33.16 -8.05 31.13
CA TYR A 356 -32.29 -9.14 30.69
C TYR A 356 -30.84 -8.80 31.03
N GLU A 357 -30.54 -8.90 32.35
CA GLU A 357 -29.25 -9.26 32.89
C GLU A 357 -29.51 -10.46 33.81
N GLU A 358 -29.28 -11.66 33.30
CA GLU A 358 -28.82 -12.84 34.03
C GLU A 358 -28.12 -13.77 33.03
#